data_89ec05b7092c4f2b583ec75fe2a305fa
#
_entry.id   89ec05b7092c4f2b583ec75fe2a305fa
#
_cell.length_a   1.000
_cell.length_b   1.000
_cell.length_c   1.000
_cell.angle_alpha   90.00
_cell.angle_beta   90.00
_cell.angle_gamma   90.00
#
_symmetry.space_group_name_H-M   'P 1'
#
loop_
_entity.id
_entity.type
_entity.pdbx_description
1 polymer ?
#
loop_
_entity_poly.entity_id
_entity_poly.type
_entity_poly.pdbx_seq_one_letter_code
_entity_poly.pdbx_strand_id
1 'polypeptide(L)' 'MSARKIQIGQLWKNLESGDTFLVTRIYNEALSTMVVLRKSGAEDEHQIRLKVERTPQGQGIPGFAPAMEDDSQ' A
#
# COMPACT_ATOMS: atom_id res chain seq x y z
N MET A 1 20.13 6.70 3.66
CA MET A 1 19.09 6.45 3.06
C MET A 1 18.06 5.80 3.82
N SER A 2 16.91 6.17 3.73
CA SER A 2 15.89 5.64 4.51
C SER A 2 15.14 4.60 3.75
N ALA A 3 14.71 3.57 4.43
CA ALA A 3 13.92 2.55 3.80
C ALA A 3 12.52 3.08 3.59
N ARG A 4 11.88 2.59 2.53
CA ARG A 4 10.51 2.97 2.25
C ARG A 4 9.59 2.36 3.28
N LYS A 5 8.67 3.15 3.78
CA LYS A 5 7.76 2.70 4.78
C LYS A 5 6.35 3.03 4.36
N ILE A 6 5.44 2.08 4.52
CA ILE A 6 4.05 2.28 4.15
C ILE A 6 3.39 3.11 5.22
N GLN A 7 2.63 4.13 4.83
CA GLN A 7 1.98 5.02 5.77
C GLN A 7 0.53 5.22 5.38
N ILE A 8 -0.29 5.49 6.38
CA ILE A 8 -1.69 5.79 6.15
C ILE A 8 -1.78 7.06 5.31
N GLY A 9 -2.64 7.04 4.31
CA GLY A 9 -2.79 8.17 3.41
C GLY A 9 -2.01 8.05 2.13
N GLN A 10 -1.18 7.03 2.02
CA GLN A 10 -0.45 6.83 0.79
C GLN A 10 -1.33 6.22 -0.28
N LEU A 11 -0.98 6.47 -1.52
CA LEU A 11 -1.68 5.89 -2.65
C LEU A 11 -0.81 4.83 -3.29
N TRP A 12 -1.40 3.69 -3.57
CA TRP A 12 -0.72 2.57 -4.19
C TRP A 12 -1.53 2.11 -5.39
N LYS A 13 -0.85 1.68 -6.42
CA LYS A 13 -1.50 1.28 -7.65
C LYS A 13 -1.43 -0.22 -7.80
N ASN A 14 -2.57 -0.83 -8.12
CA ASN A 14 -2.63 -2.25 -8.37
C ASN A 14 -2.03 -2.49 -9.75
N LEU A 15 -0.99 -3.31 -9.80
CA LEU A 15 -0.27 -3.51 -11.05
C LEU A 15 -1.05 -4.33 -12.05
N GLU A 16 -2.03 -5.09 -11.56
CA GLU A 16 -2.81 -5.92 -12.43
C GLU A 16 -3.97 -5.17 -13.05
N SER A 17 -4.69 -4.41 -12.26
CA SER A 17 -5.86 -3.71 -12.75
C SER A 17 -5.61 -2.26 -13.11
N GLY A 18 -4.56 -1.70 -12.57
CA GLY A 18 -4.27 -0.28 -12.79
C GLY A 18 -5.05 0.65 -11.88
N ASP A 19 -5.82 0.09 -10.95
CA ASP A 19 -6.60 0.92 -10.04
C ASP A 19 -5.72 1.46 -8.92
N THR A 20 -6.09 2.62 -8.42
CA THR A 20 -5.38 3.24 -7.32
C THR A 20 -6.11 2.98 -6.03
N PHE A 21 -5.35 2.65 -5.00
CA PHE A 21 -5.89 2.36 -3.68
C PHE A 21 -5.27 3.27 -2.64
N LEU A 22 -6.05 3.56 -1.61
CA LEU A 22 -5.59 4.42 -0.53
C LEU A 22 -5.36 3.55 0.71
N VAL A 23 -4.22 3.75 1.36
CA VAL A 23 -3.92 3.04 2.60
C VAL A 23 -4.73 3.71 3.70
N THR A 24 -5.66 2.96 4.30
CA THR A 24 -6.51 3.51 5.33
C THR A 24 -6.15 3.00 6.70
N ARG A 25 -5.43 1.89 6.80
CA ARG A 25 -5.11 1.34 8.10
C ARG A 25 -3.88 0.46 8.00
N ILE A 26 -3.08 0.47 9.03
CA ILE A 26 -1.92 -0.41 9.14
C ILE A 26 -1.95 -0.99 10.54
N TYR A 27 -1.82 -2.30 10.65
CA TYR A 27 -1.83 -2.91 11.96
C TYR A 27 -0.98 -4.17 11.93
N ASN A 28 -0.63 -4.64 13.12
CA ASN A 28 0.16 -5.84 13.24
C ASN A 28 -0.73 -7.00 13.65
N GLU A 29 -0.50 -8.14 13.03
CA GLU A 29 -1.25 -9.32 13.37
C GLU A 29 -0.26 -10.46 13.47
N ALA A 30 -0.16 -11.08 14.63
CA ALA A 30 0.86 -12.08 14.89
C ALA A 30 2.21 -11.44 14.61
N LEU A 31 3.00 -11.99 13.75
CA LEU A 31 4.31 -11.43 13.45
C LEU A 31 4.33 -10.70 12.11
N SER A 32 3.16 -10.36 11.62
CA SER A 32 3.06 -9.73 10.31
C SER A 32 2.47 -8.34 10.41
N THR A 33 2.84 -7.49 9.48
CA THR A 33 2.25 -6.17 9.36
C THR A 33 1.23 -6.24 8.23
N MET A 34 0.03 -5.77 8.50
CA MET A 34 -1.06 -5.82 7.54
C MET A 34 -1.47 -4.42 7.17
N VAL A 35 -1.91 -4.24 5.93
CA VAL A 35 -2.43 -2.96 5.49
C VAL A 35 -3.84 -3.17 4.96
N VAL A 36 -4.67 -2.17 5.16
CA VAL A 36 -6.01 -2.15 4.61
C VAL A 36 -6.03 -1.07 3.54
N LEU A 37 -6.45 -1.47 2.36
CA LEU A 37 -6.50 -0.57 1.21
C LEU A 37 -7.93 -0.39 0.76
N ARG A 38 -8.26 0.83 0.37
CA ARG A 38 -9.58 1.14 -0.11
C ARG A 38 -9.45 1.68 -1.52
N LYS A 39 -10.27 1.17 -2.42
CA LYS A 39 -10.17 1.59 -3.81
C LYS A 39 -10.57 3.05 -3.93
N SER A 40 -9.72 3.82 -4.56
CA SER A 40 -9.94 5.24 -4.70
C SER A 40 -11.07 5.49 -5.68
N GLY A 41 -11.99 6.35 -5.31
CA GLY A 41 -13.09 6.68 -6.19
C GLY A 41 -14.26 5.73 -6.15
N ALA A 42 -14.16 4.67 -5.36
CA ALA A 42 -15.26 3.73 -5.28
C ALA A 42 -16.32 4.27 -4.35
N GLU A 43 -17.56 4.08 -4.73
CA GLU A 43 -18.62 4.54 -3.89
C GLU A 43 -18.84 3.64 -2.71
N ASP A 44 -18.78 2.34 -2.92
CA ASP A 44 -18.94 1.50 -1.79
C ASP A 44 -17.58 1.25 -1.24
N GLU A 45 -17.50 0.81 -0.04
CA GLU A 45 -16.26 0.67 0.60
C GLU A 45 -15.64 -0.64 0.33
N HIS A 46 -15.07 -0.74 -0.81
CA HIS A 46 -14.39 -1.93 -1.19
C HIS A 46 -13.01 -1.89 -0.55
N GLN A 47 -12.84 -2.67 0.48
CA GLN A 47 -11.56 -2.71 1.19
C GLN A 47 -10.93 -4.06 1.06
N ILE A 48 -9.62 -4.08 0.92
CA ILE A 48 -8.87 -5.33 0.89
C ILE A 48 -7.78 -5.25 1.92
N ARG A 49 -7.40 -6.41 2.44
CA ARG A 49 -6.34 -6.51 3.42
C ARG A 49 -5.22 -7.32 2.83
N LEU A 50 -4.01 -6.81 2.94
CA LEU A 50 -2.85 -7.49 2.40
C LEU A 50 -1.73 -7.45 3.41
N LYS A 51 -0.86 -8.44 3.32
CA LYS A 51 0.28 -8.50 4.19
C LYS A 51 1.39 -7.68 3.57
N VAL A 52 2.02 -6.84 4.37
CA VAL A 52 3.15 -6.04 3.92
C VAL A 52 4.33 -6.98 3.73
N GLU A 53 5.04 -6.80 2.63
CA GLU A 53 6.21 -7.61 2.41
C GLU A 53 7.45 -6.75 2.51
N ARG A 54 8.56 -7.37 2.84
CA ARG A 54 9.80 -6.67 2.98
C ARG A 54 10.59 -6.79 1.68
N THR A 55 11.05 -5.67 1.18
CA THR A 55 11.80 -5.63 -0.06
C THR A 55 13.14 -4.97 0.21
N PRO A 56 14.09 -5.05 -0.72
CA PRO A 56 15.35 -4.36 -0.54
C PRO A 56 15.21 -2.86 -0.40
N GLN A 57 14.10 -2.30 -0.87
CA GLN A 57 13.88 -0.87 -0.74
C GLN A 57 13.06 -0.51 0.46
N GLY A 58 12.67 -1.48 1.28
CA GLY A 58 11.86 -1.22 2.46
C GLY A 58 10.61 -2.05 2.45
N GLN A 59 9.48 -1.44 2.75
CA GLN A 59 8.22 -2.16 2.80
C GLN A 59 7.51 -2.06 1.46
N GLY A 60 6.79 -3.09 1.10
CA GLY A 60 6.03 -3.10 -0.13
C GLY A 60 4.73 -3.85 0.05
N ILE A 61 3.85 -3.75 -0.93
CA ILE A 61 2.60 -4.47 -0.96
C ILE A 61 2.62 -5.35 -2.19
N PRO A 62 2.44 -6.67 -2.03
CA PRO A 62 2.54 -7.56 -3.19
C PRO A 62 1.50 -7.19 -4.25
N GLY A 63 1.94 -7.06 -5.48
CA GLY A 63 1.05 -6.72 -6.59
C GLY A 63 0.73 -5.26 -6.71
N PHE A 64 1.37 -4.41 -5.90
CA PHE A 64 1.12 -2.98 -5.92
C PHE A 64 2.42 -2.21 -6.03
N ALA A 65 2.32 -1.00 -6.50
CA ALA A 65 3.46 -0.10 -6.56
C ALA A 65 3.02 1.27 -6.04
N PRO A 66 3.95 2.04 -5.47
CA PRO A 66 3.58 3.37 -4.98
C PRO A 66 3.09 4.23 -6.13
N ALA A 67 1.91 4.79 -5.98
CA ALA A 67 1.36 5.61 -7.04
C ALA A 67 1.90 7.02 -6.99
N MET A 68 2.26 7.49 -5.80
CA MET A 68 2.83 8.81 -5.68
C MET A 68 4.29 8.71 -5.48
N GLU A 69 4.99 8.32 -6.48
CA GLU A 69 6.36 8.18 -6.32
C GLU A 69 7.05 9.38 -6.56
N ASP A 70 7.54 9.97 -5.82
CA ASP A 70 8.12 11.16 -6.05
C ASP A 70 9.41 11.11 -6.33
N ASP A 71 9.85 11.14 -6.76
CA ASP A 71 10.83 11.19 -7.14
C ASP A 71 11.56 11.95 -7.17
N SER A 72 11.65 12.50 -7.12
CA SER A 72 12.20 13.18 -7.11
C SER A 72 13.03 13.23 -6.93
N GLN A 73 13.40 13.31 -7.18
CA GLN A 73 14.06 13.46 -7.09
C GLN A 73 14.55 13.71 -6.97
#